data_7d823224b3236c4cca105b6cf3e48853
#
_entry.id   7d823224b3236c4cca105b6cf3e48853
#
_cell.length_a   1.000
_cell.length_b   1.000
_cell.length_c   1.000
_cell.angle_alpha   90.00
_cell.angle_beta   90.00
_cell.angle_gamma   90.00
#
_symmetry.space_group_name_H-M   'P 1'
#
loop_
_entity.id
_entity.type
_entity.pdbx_description
1 polymer ?
#
loop_
_entity_poly.entity_id
_entity_poly.type
_entity_poly.pdbx_seq_one_letter_code
_entity_poly.pdbx_strand_id
1 'polypeptide(L)'
;MLYLYIMRLNKFLASAGIASRRKCDEVISDGQIYVNGKQADELGTQIDENNDIVEYKGKTVKLAGEFVYYKLNKPEGYICSAKDDRNRKTVYELINLPDIRVFTVGRLDYNTQGLLLLTNNGEMAQALIHPSFELEKEYHCTIKGDIKSSEISKLSKGVMFENEKLPEAKIAVIKKELDENANVLKTKLSIKIHQGLNRQIRKMFMAINKKIVLLKRVAIAEIKLGNLKTGEFKPLTKEELNIINKYYDIFKTKQNKRS
;
A
#
# COMPACT_ATOMS: atom_id res chain seq x y z
N MET A 1 4.35 2.08 -36.43
CA MET A 1 4.55 3.09 -35.38
C MET A 1 5.30 2.41 -34.24
N LEU A 2 6.63 2.62 -34.16
CA LEU A 2 7.44 2.06 -33.06
C LEU A 2 6.99 2.76 -31.76
N TYR A 3 6.37 2.02 -30.85
CA TYR A 3 6.20 2.50 -29.50
C TYR A 3 7.58 2.53 -28.84
N LEU A 4 8.19 3.70 -28.77
CA LEU A 4 9.37 3.93 -27.95
C LEU A 4 9.00 3.67 -26.50
N TYR A 5 9.49 2.58 -25.93
CA TYR A 5 9.35 2.25 -24.50
C TYR A 5 10.31 3.11 -23.68
N ILE A 6 10.09 4.44 -23.73
CA ILE A 6 10.92 5.41 -23.02
C ILE A 6 10.49 5.46 -21.55
N MET A 7 11.41 5.18 -20.64
CA MET A 7 11.21 5.37 -19.22
C MET A 7 12.35 6.14 -18.56
N ARG A 8 12.07 6.72 -17.39
CA ARG A 8 13.12 7.38 -16.61
C ARG A 8 14.11 6.34 -16.07
N LEU A 9 15.41 6.63 -16.16
CA LEU A 9 16.50 5.78 -15.70
C LEU A 9 16.31 5.34 -14.23
N ASN A 10 15.91 6.24 -13.32
CA ASN A 10 15.62 5.89 -11.92
C ASN A 10 14.48 4.88 -11.78
N LYS A 11 13.46 4.92 -12.68
CA LYS A 11 12.36 3.95 -12.70
C LYS A 11 12.88 2.60 -13.15
N PHE A 12 13.69 2.55 -14.20
CA PHE A 12 14.32 1.34 -14.70
C PHE A 12 15.16 0.65 -13.61
N LEU A 13 16.11 1.38 -13.00
CA LEU A 13 16.96 0.87 -11.94
C LEU A 13 16.16 0.34 -10.73
N ALA A 14 15.09 1.06 -10.34
CA ALA A 14 14.22 0.61 -9.26
C ALA A 14 13.43 -0.65 -9.64
N SER A 15 12.97 -0.77 -10.89
CA SER A 15 12.28 -1.95 -11.41
C SER A 15 13.23 -3.16 -11.54
N ALA A 16 14.51 -2.90 -11.81
CA ALA A 16 15.56 -3.90 -11.78
C ALA A 16 16.00 -4.32 -10.37
N GLY A 17 15.42 -3.74 -9.32
CA GLY A 17 15.71 -4.11 -7.93
C GLY A 17 16.95 -3.45 -7.31
N ILE A 18 17.63 -2.52 -8.00
CA ILE A 18 18.87 -1.88 -7.53
C ILE A 18 18.63 -1.12 -6.21
N ALA A 19 17.64 -0.22 -6.19
CA ALA A 19 17.30 0.56 -4.99
C ALA A 19 15.86 1.11 -5.08
N SER A 20 15.44 1.95 -4.11
CA SER A 20 14.22 2.77 -4.28
C SER A 20 14.48 3.84 -5.33
N ARG A 21 13.44 4.36 -6.00
CA ARG A 21 13.60 5.41 -7.02
C ARG A 21 14.43 6.59 -6.54
N ARG A 22 14.18 7.09 -5.30
CA ARG A 22 14.96 8.18 -4.70
C ARG A 22 16.43 7.80 -4.47
N LYS A 23 16.68 6.56 -4.03
CA LYS A 23 18.06 6.10 -3.86
C LYS A 23 18.75 5.83 -5.20
N CYS A 24 17.98 5.45 -6.24
CA CYS A 24 18.49 5.40 -7.61
C CYS A 24 18.88 6.79 -8.14
N ASP A 25 18.12 7.85 -7.79
CA ASP A 25 18.51 9.22 -8.10
C ASP A 25 19.88 9.58 -7.49
N GLU A 26 20.12 9.20 -6.23
CA GLU A 26 21.45 9.38 -5.59
C GLU A 26 22.54 8.60 -6.34
N VAL A 27 22.30 7.33 -6.68
CA VAL A 27 23.26 6.47 -7.42
C VAL A 27 23.58 7.05 -8.81
N ILE A 28 22.58 7.65 -9.49
CA ILE A 28 22.76 8.34 -10.77
C ILE A 28 23.64 9.58 -10.55
N SER A 29 23.29 10.46 -9.61
CA SER A 29 24.06 11.68 -9.32
C SER A 29 25.49 11.41 -8.88
N ASP A 30 25.75 10.26 -8.23
CA ASP A 30 27.09 9.81 -7.86
C ASP A 30 27.90 9.29 -9.06
N GLY A 31 27.35 9.32 -10.29
CA GLY A 31 28.03 8.89 -11.52
C GLY A 31 28.32 7.39 -11.59
N GLN A 32 27.56 6.55 -10.84
CA GLN A 32 27.79 5.10 -10.80
C GLN A 32 27.08 4.34 -11.90
N ILE A 33 26.30 5.02 -12.76
CA ILE A 33 25.50 4.44 -13.83
C ILE A 33 26.08 4.81 -15.18
N TYR A 34 26.10 3.83 -16.09
CA TYR A 34 26.47 4.03 -17.48
C TYR A 34 25.30 3.60 -18.37
N VAL A 35 25.05 4.38 -19.42
CA VAL A 35 24.06 4.07 -20.47
C VAL A 35 24.79 4.07 -21.80
N ASN A 36 24.79 2.94 -22.50
CA ASN A 36 25.52 2.74 -23.76
C ASN A 36 27.01 3.14 -23.66
N GLY A 37 27.65 2.79 -22.54
CA GLY A 37 29.06 3.06 -22.26
C GLY A 37 29.38 4.51 -21.87
N LYS A 38 28.38 5.40 -21.78
CA LYS A 38 28.55 6.79 -21.30
C LYS A 38 28.01 6.95 -19.89
N GLN A 39 28.74 7.66 -19.04
CA GLN A 39 28.27 7.96 -17.69
C GLN A 39 26.98 8.78 -17.74
N ALA A 40 25.99 8.36 -16.94
CA ALA A 40 24.71 9.04 -16.81
C ALA A 40 24.59 9.57 -15.38
N ASP A 41 24.74 10.88 -15.20
CA ASP A 41 24.72 11.59 -13.91
C ASP A 41 23.57 12.61 -13.81
N GLU A 42 22.85 12.85 -14.90
CA GLU A 42 21.73 13.77 -14.93
C GLU A 42 20.44 13.13 -14.41
N LEU A 43 19.81 13.81 -13.42
CA LEU A 43 18.49 13.44 -12.94
C LEU A 43 17.44 13.65 -14.03
N GLY A 44 16.60 12.64 -14.22
CA GLY A 44 15.55 12.68 -15.25
C GLY A 44 15.96 12.08 -16.59
N THR A 45 17.21 11.60 -16.74
CA THR A 45 17.64 10.81 -17.90
C THR A 45 16.61 9.77 -18.27
N GLN A 46 16.29 9.71 -19.56
CA GLN A 46 15.37 8.75 -20.15
C GLN A 46 16.13 7.71 -20.95
N ILE A 47 15.65 6.48 -20.91
CA ILE A 47 16.23 5.35 -21.65
C ILE A 47 15.12 4.60 -22.40
N ASP A 48 15.50 3.92 -23.46
CA ASP A 48 14.71 2.89 -24.10
C ASP A 48 15.04 1.54 -23.45
N GLU A 49 14.08 0.97 -22.70
CA GLU A 49 14.30 -0.27 -21.94
C GLU A 49 14.63 -1.49 -22.79
N ASN A 50 14.34 -1.45 -24.09
CA ASN A 50 14.58 -2.55 -25.02
C ASN A 50 15.92 -2.42 -25.79
N ASN A 51 16.40 -1.21 -25.98
CA ASN A 51 17.55 -0.93 -26.85
C ASN A 51 18.77 -0.40 -26.09
N ASP A 52 18.58 0.29 -24.96
CA ASP A 52 19.69 0.86 -24.20
C ASP A 52 20.31 -0.16 -23.24
N ILE A 53 21.65 -0.18 -23.22
CA ILE A 53 22.43 -1.01 -22.28
C ILE A 53 22.73 -0.15 -21.05
N VAL A 54 22.13 -0.51 -19.93
CA VAL A 54 22.37 0.16 -18.63
C VAL A 54 23.33 -0.68 -17.80
N GLU A 55 24.36 -0.06 -17.24
CA GLU A 55 25.36 -0.73 -16.40
C GLU A 55 25.46 -0.07 -15.04
N TYR A 56 25.63 -0.89 -14.01
CA TYR A 56 25.89 -0.49 -12.62
C TYR A 56 26.99 -1.37 -12.03
N LYS A 57 28.05 -0.75 -11.49
CA LYS A 57 29.22 -1.46 -10.95
C LYS A 57 29.82 -2.48 -11.93
N GLY A 58 29.91 -2.10 -13.19
CA GLY A 58 30.47 -2.96 -14.26
C GLY A 58 29.61 -4.17 -14.67
N LYS A 59 28.35 -4.20 -14.25
CA LYS A 59 27.40 -5.25 -14.63
C LYS A 59 26.21 -4.66 -15.35
N THR A 60 25.79 -5.30 -16.43
CA THR A 60 24.55 -4.95 -17.15
C THR A 60 23.34 -5.16 -16.23
N VAL A 61 22.54 -4.11 -16.09
CA VAL A 61 21.29 -4.13 -15.33
C VAL A 61 20.18 -4.66 -16.23
N LYS A 62 19.46 -5.66 -15.75
CA LYS A 62 18.26 -6.20 -16.42
C LYS A 62 17.04 -5.97 -15.54
N LEU A 63 15.89 -5.76 -16.18
CA LEU A 63 14.63 -5.70 -15.42
C LEU A 63 14.43 -7.02 -14.66
N ALA A 64 13.83 -6.93 -13.48
CA ALA A 64 13.43 -8.10 -12.72
C ALA A 64 12.50 -8.98 -13.59
N GLY A 65 12.78 -10.31 -13.65
CA GLY A 65 12.12 -11.20 -14.60
C GLY A 65 10.60 -11.26 -14.43
N GLU A 66 10.11 -11.88 -13.36
CA GLU A 66 8.68 -12.04 -13.13
C GLU A 66 8.14 -11.05 -12.08
N PHE A 67 6.93 -10.55 -12.32
CA PHE A 67 6.21 -9.79 -11.31
C PHE A 67 5.62 -10.73 -10.27
N VAL A 68 5.85 -10.34 -9.01
CA VAL A 68 5.35 -11.09 -7.86
C VAL A 68 4.34 -10.27 -7.05
N TYR A 69 3.38 -10.95 -6.48
CA TYR A 69 2.29 -10.35 -5.73
C TYR A 69 2.02 -11.17 -4.48
N TYR A 70 2.09 -10.51 -3.33
CA TYR A 70 1.90 -11.14 -2.03
C TYR A 70 0.88 -10.38 -1.21
N LYS A 71 0.26 -11.08 -0.27
CA LYS A 71 -0.49 -10.48 0.84
C LYS A 71 0.15 -10.86 2.16
N LEU A 72 0.25 -9.87 3.04
CA LEU A 72 0.75 -9.99 4.41
C LEU A 72 -0.37 -9.64 5.38
N ASN A 73 -0.52 -10.41 6.45
CA ASN A 73 -1.27 -9.98 7.62
C ASN A 73 -0.35 -9.21 8.56
N LYS A 74 -0.21 -7.92 8.30
CA LYS A 74 0.67 -7.04 9.07
C LYS A 74 0.28 -7.04 10.55
N PRO A 75 1.19 -7.35 11.48
CA PRO A 75 0.96 -7.15 12.91
C PRO A 75 0.98 -5.67 13.29
N GLU A 76 0.48 -5.35 14.47
CA GLU A 76 0.75 -4.07 15.15
C GLU A 76 2.24 -3.99 15.51
N GLY A 77 2.77 -2.78 15.65
CA GLY A 77 4.18 -2.57 16.01
C GLY A 77 5.17 -2.63 14.84
N TYR A 78 4.69 -2.69 13.60
CA TYR A 78 5.53 -2.66 12.39
C TYR A 78 5.17 -1.47 11.50
N ILE A 79 6.17 -0.84 10.90
CA ILE A 79 5.97 0.24 9.92
C ILE A 79 6.07 -0.27 8.48
N CYS A 80 5.35 0.38 7.57
CA CYS A 80 5.39 0.09 6.13
C CYS A 80 6.49 0.93 5.43
N SER A 81 7.70 0.95 5.97
CA SER A 81 8.85 1.66 5.39
C SER A 81 10.00 0.69 5.26
N ALA A 82 10.79 0.83 4.19
CA ALA A 82 11.98 0.03 3.97
C ALA A 82 13.17 0.49 4.85
N LYS A 83 13.11 1.73 5.37
CA LYS A 83 14.11 2.30 6.28
C LYS A 83 13.41 3.07 7.38
N ASP A 84 13.92 2.99 8.58
CA ASP A 84 13.44 3.73 9.72
C ASP A 84 14.60 4.33 10.54
N ASP A 85 14.54 5.63 10.79
CA ASP A 85 15.56 6.35 11.54
C ASP A 85 15.36 6.21 13.07
N ARG A 86 14.27 5.56 13.51
CA ARG A 86 13.91 5.36 14.92
C ARG A 86 14.00 3.91 15.37
N ASN A 87 14.68 3.05 14.63
CA ASN A 87 14.86 1.62 14.92
C ASN A 87 13.54 0.85 15.21
N ARG A 88 12.43 1.25 14.60
CA ARG A 88 11.17 0.50 14.68
C ARG A 88 11.20 -0.67 13.71
N LYS A 89 10.57 -1.78 14.08
CA LYS A 89 10.41 -2.95 13.21
C LYS A 89 9.68 -2.57 11.92
N THR A 90 10.19 -3.07 10.81
CA THR A 90 9.61 -2.86 9.48
C THR A 90 8.89 -4.11 9.00
N VAL A 91 7.89 -3.96 8.14
CA VAL A 91 7.18 -5.12 7.55
C VAL A 91 8.12 -6.02 6.75
N TYR A 92 9.27 -5.51 6.32
CA TYR A 92 10.25 -6.27 5.54
C TYR A 92 10.98 -7.32 6.37
N GLU A 93 11.03 -7.16 7.70
CA GLU A 93 11.57 -8.19 8.61
C GLU A 93 10.69 -9.45 8.70
N LEU A 94 9.44 -9.35 8.25
CA LEU A 94 8.48 -10.47 8.20
C LEU A 94 8.52 -11.22 6.86
N ILE A 95 9.29 -10.71 5.89
CA ILE A 95 9.26 -11.18 4.50
C ILE A 95 10.61 -11.79 4.18
N ASN A 96 10.61 -13.10 3.92
CA ASN A 96 11.82 -13.80 3.47
C ASN A 96 11.75 -14.05 1.96
N LEU A 97 12.26 -13.10 1.18
CA LEU A 97 12.37 -13.16 -0.28
C LEU A 97 13.79 -12.69 -0.67
N PRO A 98 14.82 -13.55 -0.54
CA PRO A 98 16.24 -13.15 -0.61
C PRO A 98 16.62 -12.49 -1.93
N ASP A 99 16.04 -12.93 -3.04
CA ASP A 99 16.43 -12.48 -4.39
C ASP A 99 15.41 -11.52 -5.03
N ILE A 100 14.32 -11.20 -4.33
CA ILE A 100 13.23 -10.41 -4.90
C ILE A 100 12.94 -9.21 -4.00
N ARG A 101 13.19 -8.02 -4.53
CA ARG A 101 12.82 -6.80 -3.84
C ARG A 101 11.36 -6.46 -4.09
N VAL A 102 10.54 -6.51 -3.03
CA VAL A 102 9.15 -6.08 -3.05
C VAL A 102 8.97 -4.77 -2.26
N PHE A 103 7.86 -4.08 -2.54
CA PHE A 103 7.42 -2.91 -1.77
C PHE A 103 5.92 -3.00 -1.47
N THR A 104 5.49 -2.25 -0.46
CA THR A 104 4.10 -2.26 -0.02
C THR A 104 3.20 -1.47 -0.98
N VAL A 105 2.01 -1.99 -1.27
CA VAL A 105 0.95 -1.29 -1.99
C VAL A 105 0.14 -0.48 -0.98
N GLY A 106 0.44 0.80 -0.90
CA GLY A 106 -0.08 1.65 0.16
C GLY A 106 0.55 1.34 1.52
N ARG A 107 -0.11 1.81 2.58
CA ARG A 107 0.41 1.70 3.94
C ARG A 107 -0.69 1.35 4.93
N LEU A 108 -0.29 0.79 6.07
CA LEU A 108 -1.03 0.72 7.31
C LEU A 108 -0.21 1.44 8.39
N ASP A 109 -0.89 2.13 9.30
CA ASP A 109 -0.23 2.78 10.43
C ASP A 109 0.46 1.75 11.33
N TYR A 110 1.38 2.22 12.19
CA TYR A 110 2.09 1.42 13.19
C TYR A 110 1.15 0.56 14.05
N ASN A 111 0.05 1.16 14.53
CA ASN A 111 -0.94 0.53 15.39
C ASN A 111 -2.15 -0.05 14.60
N THR A 112 -2.01 -0.28 13.30
CA THR A 112 -3.05 -0.87 12.47
C THR A 112 -2.58 -2.20 11.94
N GLN A 113 -3.43 -3.21 12.06
CA GLN A 113 -3.16 -4.58 11.66
C GLN A 113 -3.83 -4.91 10.32
N GLY A 114 -3.49 -6.10 9.77
CA GLY A 114 -4.28 -6.73 8.72
C GLY A 114 -3.67 -6.68 7.33
N LEU A 115 -4.53 -6.77 6.33
CA LEU A 115 -4.17 -6.98 4.94
C LEU A 115 -3.30 -5.87 4.38
N LEU A 116 -2.09 -6.21 3.97
CA LEU A 116 -1.16 -5.37 3.24
C LEU A 116 -0.70 -6.13 1.99
N LEU A 117 -0.80 -5.51 0.84
CA LEU A 117 -0.32 -6.07 -0.41
C LEU A 117 1.13 -5.66 -0.66
N LEU A 118 1.90 -6.54 -1.31
CA LEU A 118 3.29 -6.33 -1.67
C LEU A 118 3.52 -6.79 -3.11
N THR A 119 4.39 -6.09 -3.84
CA THR A 119 4.75 -6.43 -5.21
C THR A 119 6.09 -5.80 -5.59
N ASN A 120 6.71 -6.27 -6.67
CA ASN A 120 7.81 -5.60 -7.38
C ASN A 120 7.32 -4.82 -8.61
N ASN A 121 6.01 -4.87 -8.93
CA ASN A 121 5.40 -4.15 -10.04
C ASN A 121 4.95 -2.74 -9.62
N GLY A 122 5.75 -1.72 -9.94
CA GLY A 122 5.47 -0.33 -9.56
C GLY A 122 4.23 0.28 -10.23
N GLU A 123 3.94 -0.12 -11.46
CA GLU A 123 2.77 0.39 -12.18
C GLU A 123 1.47 -0.16 -11.59
N MET A 124 1.46 -1.46 -11.30
CA MET A 124 0.34 -2.10 -10.62
C MET A 124 0.12 -1.50 -9.22
N ALA A 125 1.19 -1.30 -8.44
CA ALA A 125 1.08 -0.66 -7.14
C ALA A 125 0.50 0.75 -7.24
N GLN A 126 0.94 1.54 -8.22
CA GLN A 126 0.40 2.88 -8.46
C GLN A 126 -1.09 2.82 -8.82
N ALA A 127 -1.49 1.90 -9.70
CA ALA A 127 -2.88 1.71 -10.07
C ALA A 127 -3.77 1.46 -8.85
N LEU A 128 -3.36 0.56 -7.96
CA LEU A 128 -4.14 0.16 -6.78
C LEU A 128 -4.24 1.24 -5.68
N ILE A 129 -3.29 2.19 -5.63
CA ILE A 129 -3.31 3.28 -4.63
C ILE A 129 -3.80 4.61 -5.19
N HIS A 130 -3.99 4.70 -6.51
CA HIS A 130 -4.33 5.97 -7.16
C HIS A 130 -5.70 6.49 -6.70
N PRO A 131 -5.81 7.76 -6.28
CA PRO A 131 -7.05 8.31 -5.73
C PRO A 131 -8.27 8.19 -6.65
N SER A 132 -8.07 8.21 -7.98
CA SER A 132 -9.18 8.11 -8.95
C SER A 132 -9.86 6.74 -9.00
N PHE A 133 -9.32 5.71 -8.34
CA PHE A 133 -9.90 4.37 -8.30
C PHE A 133 -10.78 4.13 -7.10
N GLU A 134 -10.56 4.89 -6.03
CA GLU A 134 -11.37 4.81 -4.80
C GLU A 134 -11.67 3.35 -4.38
N LEU A 135 -10.65 2.48 -4.46
CA LEU A 135 -10.80 1.08 -4.08
C LEU A 135 -11.33 0.98 -2.66
N GLU A 136 -12.45 0.30 -2.50
CA GLU A 136 -13.05 0.08 -1.18
C GLU A 136 -12.08 -0.70 -0.29
N LYS A 137 -11.89 -0.22 0.93
CA LYS A 137 -11.07 -0.86 1.97
C LYS A 137 -11.95 -1.15 3.16
N GLU A 138 -12.05 -2.41 3.54
CA GLU A 138 -12.84 -2.82 4.69
C GLU A 138 -11.95 -3.05 5.92
N TYR A 139 -12.38 -2.48 7.03
CA TYR A 139 -11.73 -2.59 8.32
C TYR A 139 -12.68 -3.18 9.35
N HIS A 140 -12.17 -4.08 10.20
CA HIS A 140 -12.78 -4.37 11.47
C HIS A 140 -12.19 -3.45 12.52
N CYS A 141 -13.07 -2.73 13.21
CA CYS A 141 -12.73 -1.76 14.24
C CYS A 141 -13.37 -2.19 15.56
N THR A 142 -12.61 -2.28 16.63
CA THR A 142 -13.14 -2.48 17.99
C THR A 142 -12.99 -1.19 18.76
N ILE A 143 -14.09 -0.69 19.32
CA ILE A 143 -14.11 0.48 20.20
C ILE A 143 -14.42 0.06 21.64
N LYS A 144 -13.99 0.90 22.60
CA LYS A 144 -14.42 0.80 23.99
C LYS A 144 -15.80 1.46 24.14
N GLY A 145 -16.74 0.73 24.76
CA GLY A 145 -18.11 1.18 24.96
C GLY A 145 -19.03 0.90 23.77
N ASP A 146 -20.23 1.44 23.85
CA ASP A 146 -21.27 1.36 22.84
C ASP A 146 -21.14 2.46 21.79
N ILE A 147 -21.86 2.30 20.68
CA ILE A 147 -22.05 3.32 19.65
C ILE A 147 -23.55 3.49 19.37
N LYS A 148 -24.01 4.74 19.36
CA LYS A 148 -25.41 5.10 19.08
C LYS A 148 -25.66 5.18 17.57
N SER A 149 -26.89 4.91 17.15
CA SER A 149 -27.28 5.05 15.74
C SER A 149 -27.04 6.46 15.18
N SER A 150 -27.20 7.49 16.01
CA SER A 150 -26.90 8.88 15.64
C SER A 150 -25.42 9.13 15.37
N GLU A 151 -24.52 8.47 16.13
CA GLU A 151 -23.07 8.54 15.94
C GLU A 151 -22.68 7.82 14.63
N ILE A 152 -23.25 6.65 14.36
CA ILE A 152 -23.07 5.93 13.09
C ILE A 152 -23.54 6.81 11.91
N SER A 153 -24.73 7.39 11.99
CA SER A 153 -25.27 8.28 10.96
C SER A 153 -24.35 9.48 10.69
N LYS A 154 -23.78 10.07 11.76
CA LYS A 154 -22.82 11.17 11.64
C LYS A 154 -21.57 10.76 10.88
N LEU A 155 -20.97 9.63 11.23
CA LEU A 155 -19.78 9.10 10.56
C LEU A 155 -20.06 8.69 9.10
N SER A 156 -21.27 8.18 8.82
CA SER A 156 -21.66 7.75 7.47
C SER A 156 -21.88 8.91 6.50
N LYS A 157 -22.08 10.12 6.99
CA LYS A 157 -22.21 11.34 6.18
C LYS A 157 -20.89 12.14 6.09
N GLY A 158 -19.84 11.61 6.70
CA GLY A 158 -18.60 12.34 6.90
C GLY A 158 -18.67 13.25 8.13
N VAL A 159 -17.53 13.57 8.69
CA VAL A 159 -17.42 14.29 9.97
C VAL A 159 -16.29 15.32 9.95
N MET A 160 -16.49 16.43 10.62
CA MET A 160 -15.41 17.40 10.86
C MET A 160 -14.54 16.92 12.01
N PHE A 161 -13.23 16.93 11.79
CA PHE A 161 -12.23 16.72 12.83
C PHE A 161 -11.19 17.83 12.73
N GLU A 162 -11.05 18.61 13.77
CA GLU A 162 -10.29 19.86 13.72
C GLU A 162 -10.80 20.73 12.55
N ASN A 163 -9.97 21.12 11.61
CA ASN A 163 -10.34 21.92 10.44
C ASN A 163 -10.47 21.06 9.15
N GLU A 164 -10.46 19.73 9.26
CA GLU A 164 -10.52 18.81 8.12
C GLU A 164 -11.88 18.12 8.04
N LYS A 165 -12.53 18.18 6.87
CA LYS A 165 -13.73 17.38 6.59
C LYS A 165 -13.31 15.99 6.18
N LEU A 166 -13.55 15.01 7.03
CA LEU A 166 -13.31 13.60 6.73
C LEU A 166 -14.47 13.05 5.90
N PRO A 167 -14.17 12.26 4.85
CA PRO A 167 -15.19 11.71 3.97
C PRO A 167 -16.07 10.68 4.67
N GLU A 168 -17.16 10.35 4.01
CA GLU A 168 -18.12 9.33 4.44
C GLU A 168 -17.51 7.93 4.58
N ALA A 169 -18.14 7.10 5.42
CA ALA A 169 -17.79 5.70 5.58
C ALA A 169 -19.07 4.86 5.74
N LYS A 170 -19.10 3.66 5.17
CA LYS A 170 -20.16 2.69 5.48
C LYS A 170 -19.80 1.96 6.77
N ILE A 171 -20.69 2.01 7.77
CA ILE A 171 -20.43 1.45 9.09
C ILE A 171 -21.57 0.52 9.49
N ALA A 172 -21.21 -0.67 9.93
CA ALA A 172 -22.14 -1.65 10.47
C ALA A 172 -21.61 -2.24 11.78
N VAL A 173 -22.50 -2.47 12.74
CA VAL A 173 -22.18 -3.16 13.99
C VAL A 173 -22.10 -4.65 13.68
N ILE A 174 -20.97 -5.29 13.99
CA ILE A 174 -20.78 -6.74 13.87
C ILE A 174 -21.27 -7.44 15.14
N LYS A 175 -20.79 -6.97 16.29
CA LYS A 175 -21.20 -7.50 17.60
C LYS A 175 -20.88 -6.54 18.74
N LYS A 176 -21.57 -6.75 19.85
CA LYS A 176 -21.27 -6.13 21.15
C LYS A 176 -20.96 -7.26 22.14
N GLU A 177 -19.93 -7.09 22.91
CA GLU A 177 -19.49 -8.07 23.90
C GLU A 177 -18.96 -7.37 25.14
N LEU A 178 -19.25 -7.92 26.32
CA LEU A 178 -18.66 -7.48 27.57
C LEU A 178 -17.28 -8.16 27.71
N ASP A 179 -16.27 -7.35 27.93
CA ASP A 179 -14.96 -7.86 28.34
C ASP A 179 -15.04 -8.16 29.85
N GLU A 180 -15.22 -9.42 30.18
CA GLU A 180 -15.43 -9.88 31.57
C GLU A 180 -14.24 -9.54 32.48
N ASN A 181 -13.00 -9.58 31.95
CA ASN A 181 -11.80 -9.27 32.71
C ASN A 181 -11.68 -7.78 33.04
N ALA A 182 -12.17 -6.91 32.16
CA ALA A 182 -12.09 -5.45 32.32
C ALA A 182 -13.43 -4.82 32.70
N ASN A 183 -14.52 -5.59 32.78
CA ASN A 183 -15.90 -5.14 32.99
C ASN A 183 -16.27 -3.97 32.06
N VAL A 184 -15.89 -4.05 30.81
CA VAL A 184 -16.05 -2.96 29.81
C VAL A 184 -16.71 -3.50 28.57
N LEU A 185 -17.80 -2.86 28.14
CA LEU A 185 -18.42 -3.14 26.87
C LEU A 185 -17.45 -2.81 25.72
N LYS A 186 -17.33 -3.72 24.77
CA LYS A 186 -16.62 -3.52 23.50
C LYS A 186 -17.58 -3.69 22.34
N THR A 187 -17.53 -2.78 21.38
CA THR A 187 -18.31 -2.87 20.14
C THR A 187 -17.37 -3.11 18.98
N LYS A 188 -17.61 -4.17 18.22
CA LYS A 188 -16.91 -4.48 16.98
C LYS A 188 -17.73 -4.02 15.79
N LEU A 189 -17.09 -3.30 14.87
CA LEU A 189 -17.69 -2.65 13.71
C LEU A 189 -16.99 -3.12 12.43
N SER A 190 -17.75 -3.24 11.32
CA SER A 190 -17.22 -3.20 9.96
C SER A 190 -17.27 -1.75 9.48
N ILE A 191 -16.17 -1.27 8.90
CA ILE A 191 -16.03 0.08 8.36
C ILE A 191 -15.46 -0.03 6.96
N LYS A 192 -16.19 0.50 5.97
CA LYS A 192 -15.74 0.55 4.59
C LYS A 192 -15.50 2.00 4.17
N ILE A 193 -14.32 2.26 3.63
CA ILE A 193 -13.90 3.56 3.13
C ILE A 193 -13.31 3.41 1.72
N HIS A 194 -13.45 4.42 0.89
CA HIS A 194 -12.87 4.46 -0.45
C HIS A 194 -11.53 5.20 -0.44
N GLN A 195 -11.46 6.32 0.25
CA GLN A 195 -10.22 7.07 0.42
C GLN A 195 -9.34 6.45 1.51
N GLY A 196 -8.08 6.83 1.56
CA GLY A 196 -7.11 6.37 2.56
C GLY A 196 -6.33 7.55 3.14
N LEU A 197 -7.04 8.55 3.66
CA LEU A 197 -6.42 9.71 4.30
C LEU A 197 -5.62 9.30 5.53
N ASN A 198 -4.64 10.13 5.89
CA ASN A 198 -3.82 9.88 7.07
C ASN A 198 -4.68 9.68 8.32
N ARG A 199 -4.61 8.47 8.90
CA ARG A 199 -5.33 8.06 10.11
C ARG A 199 -6.85 8.33 10.07
N GLN A 200 -7.45 8.29 8.88
CA GLN A 200 -8.86 8.67 8.63
C GLN A 200 -9.83 8.08 9.65
N ILE A 201 -9.89 6.76 9.77
CA ILE A 201 -10.83 6.08 10.67
C ILE A 201 -10.60 6.50 12.12
N ARG A 202 -9.34 6.63 12.55
CA ARG A 202 -9.02 7.08 13.92
C ARG A 202 -9.49 8.52 14.17
N LYS A 203 -9.27 9.44 13.23
CA LYS A 203 -9.77 10.82 13.31
C LYS A 203 -11.30 10.86 13.33
N MET A 204 -11.98 10.04 12.50
CA MET A 204 -13.45 9.95 12.49
C MET A 204 -14.00 9.56 13.87
N PHE A 205 -13.40 8.55 14.50
CA PHE A 205 -13.85 8.12 15.84
C PHE A 205 -13.47 9.10 16.95
N MET A 206 -12.35 9.80 16.84
CA MET A 206 -11.99 10.90 17.74
C MET A 206 -13.00 12.04 17.66
N ALA A 207 -13.53 12.37 16.48
CA ALA A 207 -14.55 13.41 16.29
C ALA A 207 -15.89 13.12 16.97
N ILE A 208 -16.12 11.86 17.37
CA ILE A 208 -17.29 11.46 18.18
C ILE A 208 -16.90 10.97 19.58
N ASN A 209 -15.70 11.32 20.05
CA ASN A 209 -15.16 10.97 21.37
C ASN A 209 -15.13 9.46 21.66
N LYS A 210 -14.88 8.63 20.64
CA LYS A 210 -14.71 7.18 20.79
C LYS A 210 -13.26 6.76 20.61
N LYS A 211 -12.78 5.90 21.51
CA LYS A 211 -11.43 5.34 21.45
C LYS A 211 -11.42 4.00 20.71
N ILE A 212 -10.67 3.91 19.63
CA ILE A 212 -10.40 2.65 18.93
C ILE A 212 -9.35 1.85 19.70
N VAL A 213 -9.71 0.63 20.06
CA VAL A 213 -8.84 -0.36 20.72
C VAL A 213 -8.09 -1.19 19.68
N LEU A 214 -8.79 -1.66 18.65
CA LEU A 214 -8.23 -2.48 17.57
C LEU A 214 -8.71 -1.95 16.22
N LEU A 215 -7.79 -1.85 15.27
CA LEU A 215 -8.10 -1.54 13.87
C LEU A 215 -7.37 -2.52 12.96
N LYS A 216 -8.14 -3.30 12.20
CA LYS A 216 -7.59 -4.35 11.33
C LYS A 216 -8.21 -4.23 9.94
N ARG A 217 -7.39 -4.01 8.89
CA ARG A 217 -7.86 -4.07 7.51
C ARG A 217 -8.09 -5.52 7.11
N VAL A 218 -9.31 -5.86 6.72
CA VAL A 218 -9.71 -7.23 6.38
C VAL A 218 -9.91 -7.46 4.89
N ALA A 219 -10.11 -6.37 4.10
CA ALA A 219 -10.19 -6.47 2.66
C ALA A 219 -9.69 -5.19 1.96
N ILE A 220 -9.25 -5.34 0.71
CA ILE A 220 -8.99 -4.28 -0.28
C ILE A 220 -9.70 -4.75 -1.55
N ALA A 221 -10.70 -3.99 -2.02
CA ALA A 221 -11.62 -4.46 -3.02
C ALA A 221 -12.15 -5.87 -2.66
N GLU A 222 -12.13 -6.81 -3.59
CA GLU A 222 -12.56 -8.19 -3.36
C GLU A 222 -11.47 -9.09 -2.75
N ILE A 223 -10.24 -8.59 -2.58
CA ILE A 223 -9.13 -9.35 -1.97
C ILE A 223 -9.28 -9.36 -0.46
N LYS A 224 -9.49 -10.54 0.11
CA LYS A 224 -9.72 -10.71 1.54
C LYS A 224 -8.46 -11.21 2.26
N LEU A 225 -8.34 -10.80 3.51
CA LEU A 225 -7.31 -11.33 4.41
C LEU A 225 -7.47 -12.84 4.62
N GLY A 226 -8.71 -13.31 4.72
CA GLY A 226 -9.02 -14.72 4.98
C GLY A 226 -8.41 -15.22 6.29
N ASN A 227 -7.93 -16.46 6.28
CA ASN A 227 -7.35 -17.15 7.44
C ASN A 227 -5.83 -16.94 7.59
N LEU A 228 -5.26 -15.94 6.93
CA LEU A 228 -3.83 -15.64 7.03
C LEU A 228 -3.48 -15.24 8.47
N LYS A 229 -2.56 -15.98 9.11
CA LYS A 229 -2.15 -15.70 10.49
C LYS A 229 -1.41 -14.37 10.59
N THR A 230 -1.43 -13.75 11.77
CA THR A 230 -0.70 -12.50 12.02
C THR A 230 0.80 -12.69 11.81
N GLY A 231 1.42 -11.82 11.02
CA GLY A 231 2.83 -11.90 10.61
C GLY A 231 3.08 -12.81 9.40
N GLU A 232 2.10 -13.61 9.00
CA GLU A 232 2.24 -14.49 7.83
C GLU A 232 2.05 -13.72 6.52
N PHE A 233 2.85 -14.07 5.51
CA PHE A 233 2.66 -13.61 4.14
C PHE A 233 2.58 -14.80 3.18
N LYS A 234 1.88 -14.63 2.07
CA LYS A 234 1.76 -15.65 1.02
C LYS A 234 1.49 -15.02 -0.35
N PRO A 235 1.80 -15.73 -1.45
CA PRO A 235 1.43 -15.30 -2.79
C PRO A 235 -0.09 -15.06 -2.90
N LEU A 236 -0.50 -14.16 -3.78
CA LEU A 236 -1.90 -14.05 -4.18
C LEU A 236 -2.31 -15.28 -5.00
N THR A 237 -3.57 -15.69 -4.84
CA THR A 237 -4.16 -16.73 -5.68
C THR A 237 -4.42 -16.24 -7.10
N LYS A 238 -4.67 -17.13 -8.05
CA LYS A 238 -5.02 -16.76 -9.44
C LYS A 238 -6.26 -15.86 -9.48
N GLU A 239 -7.26 -16.13 -8.64
CA GLU A 239 -8.48 -15.33 -8.54
C GLU A 239 -8.18 -13.92 -8.02
N GLU A 240 -7.33 -13.80 -7.00
CA GLU A 240 -6.90 -12.51 -6.44
C GLU A 240 -6.04 -11.73 -7.45
N LEU A 241 -5.20 -12.39 -8.23
CA LEU A 241 -4.45 -11.77 -9.33
C LEU A 241 -5.37 -11.25 -10.44
N ASN A 242 -6.41 -12.00 -10.80
CA ASN A 242 -7.40 -11.55 -11.78
C ASN A 242 -8.12 -10.28 -11.32
N ILE A 243 -8.44 -10.16 -10.04
CA ILE A 243 -9.00 -8.93 -9.45
C ILE A 243 -8.04 -7.76 -9.66
N ILE A 244 -6.77 -7.92 -9.31
CA ILE A 244 -5.75 -6.88 -9.49
C ILE A 244 -5.60 -6.47 -10.94
N ASN A 245 -5.52 -7.43 -11.86
CA ASN A 245 -5.38 -7.19 -13.29
C ASN A 245 -6.57 -6.39 -13.85
N LYS A 246 -7.81 -6.72 -13.45
CA LYS A 246 -9.00 -5.96 -13.82
C LYS A 246 -8.88 -4.47 -13.45
N TYR A 247 -8.44 -4.15 -12.24
CA TYR A 247 -8.24 -2.76 -11.82
C TYR A 247 -7.10 -2.08 -12.58
N TYR A 248 -6.03 -2.82 -12.89
CA TYR A 248 -4.91 -2.31 -13.65
C TYR A 248 -5.30 -1.96 -15.11
N ASP A 249 -6.09 -2.80 -15.76
CA ASP A 249 -6.57 -2.56 -17.13
C ASP A 249 -7.48 -1.32 -17.18
N ILE A 250 -8.36 -1.15 -16.19
CA ILE A 250 -9.17 0.05 -16.05
C ILE A 250 -8.28 1.29 -15.87
N PHE A 251 -7.18 1.17 -15.10
CA PHE A 251 -6.23 2.26 -14.91
C PHE A 251 -5.55 2.66 -16.22
N LYS A 252 -5.01 1.71 -16.96
CA LYS A 252 -4.38 1.95 -18.27
C LYS A 252 -5.34 2.63 -19.25
N THR A 253 -6.55 2.13 -19.32
CA THR A 253 -7.59 2.70 -20.20
C THR A 253 -7.91 4.15 -19.86
N LYS A 254 -7.95 4.49 -18.57
CA LYS A 254 -8.18 5.89 -18.14
C LYS A 254 -6.98 6.81 -18.40
N GLN A 255 -5.76 6.29 -18.32
CA GLN A 255 -4.55 7.07 -18.64
C GLN A 255 -4.46 7.38 -20.14
N ASN A 256 -4.70 6.40 -21.00
CA ASN A 256 -4.66 6.56 -22.45
C ASN A 256 -5.73 7.55 -23.00
N LYS A 257 -6.82 7.79 -22.25
CA LYS A 257 -7.83 8.81 -22.61
C LYS A 257 -7.46 10.22 -22.16
N ARG A 258 -6.40 10.40 -21.37
CA ARG A 258 -5.95 11.71 -20.86
C ARG A 258 -4.66 12.22 -21.54
N SER A 259 -3.99 11.37 -22.29
CA SER A 259 -2.88 11.68 -23.19
C SER A 259 -3.40 11.88 -24.62
#